data_786dbad4b3967dad252e004354f56131
#
_entry.id   786dbad4b3967dad252e004354f56131
#
_cell.length_a   1.000
_cell.length_b   1.000
_cell.length_c   1.000
_cell.angle_alpha   90.00
_cell.angle_beta   90.00
_cell.angle_gamma   90.00
#
_symmetry.space_group_name_H-M   'P 1'
#
loop_
_entity.id
_entity.type
_entity.pdbx_description
1 polymer ?
#
loop_
_entity_poly.entity_id
_entity_poly.type
_entity_poly.pdbx_seq_one_letter_code
_entity_poly.pdbx_strand_id
1 'polypeptide(L)'
;SSKSKVAIGFTSGGIIILGVFIAGLWIFLQRPPLRTMGETRLWYSFFMGIAGLLTYIRWKYRWILSFSTLLSTVFVIINLMKPEIHDQSLMPALQSVWFIPHVTVYMFSYSVLGCAFIIALTGLFRHKEEYLHTADNLVYAGVAFLSIGMLLGSLWAKEAWGNYWSWDPKE
;
A
#
# COMPACT_ATOMS: atom_id res chain seq x y z
N SER A 1 -21.73 6.18 -16.46
CA SER A 1 -21.48 7.34 -17.32
C SER A 1 -20.16 7.14 -18.06
N SER A 2 -20.04 7.63 -19.30
CA SER A 2 -18.82 7.55 -20.11
C SER A 2 -17.58 8.07 -19.35
N LYS A 3 -17.70 9.19 -18.65
CA LYS A 3 -16.63 9.79 -17.85
C LYS A 3 -16.10 8.84 -16.73
N SER A 4 -16.96 7.99 -16.18
CA SER A 4 -16.56 7.00 -15.16
C SER A 4 -15.71 5.88 -15.77
N LYS A 5 -16.07 5.39 -16.95
CA LYS A 5 -15.28 4.36 -17.66
C LYS A 5 -13.90 4.88 -18.07
N VAL A 6 -13.84 6.12 -18.53
CA VAL A 6 -12.57 6.79 -18.88
C VAL A 6 -11.67 6.93 -17.65
N ALA A 7 -12.20 7.39 -16.50
CA ALA A 7 -11.43 7.51 -15.27
C ALA A 7 -10.89 6.15 -14.79
N ILE A 8 -11.72 5.09 -14.81
CA ILE A 8 -11.28 3.73 -14.48
C ILE A 8 -10.16 3.29 -15.44
N GLY A 9 -10.34 3.50 -16.75
CA GLY A 9 -9.36 3.11 -17.76
C GLY A 9 -8.00 3.76 -17.53
N PHE A 10 -7.96 5.08 -17.33
CA PHE A 10 -6.71 5.79 -17.05
C PHE A 10 -6.05 5.36 -15.74
N THR A 11 -6.82 5.22 -14.65
CA THR A 11 -6.28 4.76 -13.37
C THR A 11 -5.76 3.33 -13.47
N SER A 12 -6.50 2.42 -14.10
CA SER A 12 -6.05 1.04 -14.32
C SER A 12 -4.80 1.01 -15.18
N GLY A 13 -4.73 1.81 -16.24
CA GLY A 13 -3.54 1.93 -17.08
C GLY A 13 -2.32 2.39 -16.29
N GLY A 14 -2.46 3.41 -15.44
CA GLY A 14 -1.39 3.87 -14.56
C GLY A 14 -0.92 2.80 -13.58
N ILE A 15 -1.85 2.07 -12.96
CA ILE A 15 -1.54 0.96 -12.05
C ILE A 15 -0.79 -0.17 -12.80
N ILE A 16 -1.23 -0.52 -14.00
CA ILE A 16 -0.57 -1.55 -14.82
C ILE A 16 0.86 -1.11 -15.18
N ILE A 17 1.05 0.13 -15.63
CA ILE A 17 2.38 0.67 -15.96
C ILE A 17 3.30 0.61 -14.74
N LEU A 18 2.82 1.04 -13.57
CA LEU A 18 3.59 0.98 -12.33
C LEU A 18 3.89 -0.46 -11.92
N GLY A 19 2.94 -1.38 -12.08
CA GLY A 19 3.13 -2.81 -11.83
C GLY A 19 4.19 -3.43 -12.75
N VAL A 20 4.15 -3.11 -14.05
CA VAL A 20 5.16 -3.54 -15.02
C VAL A 20 6.53 -2.97 -14.68
N PHE A 21 6.60 -1.71 -14.24
CA PHE A 21 7.85 -1.11 -13.78
C PHE A 21 8.42 -1.83 -12.56
N ILE A 22 7.60 -2.13 -11.55
CA ILE A 22 8.02 -2.88 -10.35
C ILE A 22 8.49 -4.30 -10.73
N ALA A 23 7.78 -4.98 -11.63
CA ALA A 23 8.16 -6.29 -12.12
C ALA A 23 9.49 -6.24 -12.91
N GLY A 24 9.69 -5.24 -13.76
CA GLY A 24 10.93 -4.99 -14.46
C GLY A 24 12.10 -4.73 -13.50
N LEU A 25 11.85 -3.93 -12.46
CA LEU A 25 12.83 -3.69 -11.41
C LEU A 25 13.18 -4.97 -10.64
N TRP A 26 12.21 -5.83 -10.38
CA TRP A 26 12.42 -7.15 -9.76
C TRP A 26 13.35 -8.03 -10.60
N ILE A 27 13.07 -8.11 -11.90
CA ILE A 27 13.90 -8.89 -12.82
C ILE A 27 15.33 -8.31 -12.90
N PHE A 28 15.45 -6.98 -13.00
CA PHE A 28 16.75 -6.30 -13.07
C PHE A 28 17.59 -6.49 -11.82
N LEU A 29 16.97 -6.38 -10.63
CA LEU A 29 17.66 -6.54 -9.35
C LEU A 29 17.88 -8.00 -8.96
N GLN A 30 17.30 -8.97 -9.68
CA GLN A 30 17.31 -10.40 -9.33
C GLN A 30 16.81 -10.68 -7.89
N ARG A 31 16.02 -9.76 -7.34
CA ARG A 31 15.41 -9.82 -6.01
C ARG A 31 14.13 -8.98 -5.96
N PRO A 32 13.20 -9.28 -5.05
CA PRO A 32 12.03 -8.41 -4.84
C PRO A 32 12.45 -7.00 -4.43
N PRO A 33 11.90 -5.94 -5.07
CA PRO A 33 12.22 -4.56 -4.74
C PRO A 33 11.45 -4.08 -3.50
N LEU A 34 11.83 -4.57 -2.30
CA LEU A 34 11.21 -4.28 -1.00
C LEU A 34 12.24 -3.92 0.09
N ARG A 35 13.51 -3.76 -0.28
CA ARG A 35 14.59 -3.61 0.68
C ARG A 35 15.00 -2.18 0.97
N THR A 36 14.69 -1.25 0.07
CA THR A 36 15.01 0.17 0.24
C THR A 36 13.75 1.00 0.49
N MET A 37 13.91 2.17 1.11
CA MET A 37 12.81 3.11 1.32
C MET A 37 12.13 3.53 0.01
N GLY A 38 12.90 3.63 -1.07
CA GLY A 38 12.36 3.94 -2.40
C GLY A 38 11.52 2.81 -2.96
N GLU A 39 12.02 1.58 -2.83
CA GLU A 39 11.30 0.40 -3.30
C GLU A 39 9.98 0.21 -2.54
N THR A 40 9.97 0.35 -1.22
CA THR A 40 8.73 0.25 -0.41
C THR A 40 7.71 1.35 -0.77
N ARG A 41 8.16 2.57 -1.09
CA ARG A 41 7.28 3.64 -1.57
C ARG A 41 6.63 3.33 -2.92
N LEU A 42 7.33 2.66 -3.84
CA LEU A 42 6.74 2.20 -5.10
C LEU A 42 5.61 1.20 -4.87
N TRP A 43 5.81 0.23 -3.99
CA TRP A 43 4.77 -0.72 -3.61
C TRP A 43 3.58 -0.03 -2.93
N TYR A 44 3.85 0.93 -2.03
CA TYR A 44 2.78 1.70 -1.41
C TYR A 44 1.98 2.50 -2.44
N SER A 45 2.65 3.13 -3.40
CA SER A 45 2.00 3.83 -4.52
C SER A 45 1.11 2.89 -5.33
N PHE A 46 1.59 1.71 -5.63
CA PHE A 46 0.87 0.68 -6.38
C PHE A 46 -0.39 0.21 -5.63
N PHE A 47 -0.25 -0.16 -4.35
CA PHE A 47 -1.38 -0.61 -3.55
C PHE A 47 -2.37 0.50 -3.24
N MET A 48 -1.93 1.73 -3.05
CA MET A 48 -2.82 2.89 -2.89
C MET A 48 -3.68 3.13 -4.13
N GLY A 49 -3.09 2.99 -5.31
CA GLY A 49 -3.84 3.04 -6.58
C GLY A 49 -4.90 1.94 -6.65
N ILE A 50 -4.53 0.70 -6.32
CA ILE A 50 -5.45 -0.45 -6.30
C ILE A 50 -6.56 -0.24 -5.28
N ALA A 51 -6.24 0.10 -4.03
CA ALA A 51 -7.22 0.30 -2.95
C ALA A 51 -8.22 1.41 -3.31
N GLY A 52 -7.74 2.54 -3.85
CA GLY A 52 -8.59 3.62 -4.31
C GLY A 52 -9.51 3.21 -5.47
N LEU A 53 -8.97 2.45 -6.43
CA LEU A 53 -9.75 1.94 -7.56
C LEU A 53 -10.84 0.95 -7.11
N LEU A 54 -10.50 0.00 -6.24
CA LEU A 54 -11.46 -0.97 -5.68
C LEU A 54 -12.56 -0.27 -4.88
N THR A 55 -12.17 0.69 -4.03
CA THR A 55 -13.11 1.51 -3.27
C THR A 55 -14.04 2.28 -4.21
N TYR A 56 -13.51 2.88 -5.27
CA TYR A 56 -14.32 3.58 -6.25
C TYR A 56 -15.26 2.64 -7.02
N ILE A 57 -14.81 1.48 -7.44
CA ILE A 57 -15.65 0.49 -8.15
C ILE A 57 -16.81 0.05 -7.26
N ARG A 58 -16.56 -0.16 -5.97
CA ARG A 58 -17.57 -0.67 -5.01
C ARG A 58 -18.56 0.38 -4.57
N TRP A 59 -18.10 1.60 -4.20
CA TRP A 59 -18.93 2.65 -3.59
C TRP A 59 -19.13 3.89 -4.47
N LYS A 60 -18.48 3.99 -5.63
CA LYS A 60 -18.62 5.08 -6.62
C LYS A 60 -18.23 6.48 -6.14
N TYR A 61 -17.45 6.62 -5.09
CA TYR A 61 -16.96 7.91 -4.62
C TYR A 61 -15.81 8.41 -5.52
N ARG A 62 -16.10 9.34 -6.44
CA ARG A 62 -15.11 9.85 -7.42
C ARG A 62 -13.92 10.53 -6.76
N TRP A 63 -14.14 11.22 -5.67
CA TRP A 63 -13.09 11.95 -4.98
C TRP A 63 -12.06 11.02 -4.34
N ILE A 64 -12.42 9.82 -3.94
CA ILE A 64 -11.46 8.85 -3.40
C ILE A 64 -10.46 8.38 -4.48
N LEU A 65 -10.93 8.24 -5.72
CA LEU A 65 -10.07 7.91 -6.84
C LEU A 65 -9.05 9.03 -7.11
N SER A 66 -9.50 10.29 -7.08
CA SER A 66 -8.61 11.45 -7.23
C SER A 66 -7.59 11.55 -6.10
N PHE A 67 -8.04 11.32 -4.85
CA PHE A 67 -7.16 11.32 -3.68
C PHE A 67 -6.09 10.22 -3.77
N SER A 68 -6.49 8.98 -4.03
CA SER A 68 -5.56 7.85 -4.10
C SER A 68 -4.56 8.00 -5.25
N THR A 69 -5.01 8.49 -6.40
CA THR A 69 -4.16 8.78 -7.55
C THR A 69 -3.16 9.90 -7.24
N LEU A 70 -3.62 10.98 -6.60
CA LEU A 70 -2.75 12.09 -6.18
C LEU A 70 -1.67 11.59 -5.22
N LEU A 71 -2.06 10.84 -4.17
CA LEU A 71 -1.13 10.34 -3.16
C LEU A 71 -0.12 9.35 -3.78
N SER A 72 -0.59 8.43 -4.62
CA SER A 72 0.27 7.52 -5.39
C SER A 72 1.31 8.31 -6.22
N THR A 73 0.87 9.34 -6.93
CA THR A 73 1.74 10.20 -7.74
C THR A 73 2.77 10.94 -6.89
N VAL A 74 2.38 11.48 -5.73
CA VAL A 74 3.31 12.15 -4.80
C VAL A 74 4.45 11.21 -4.38
N PHE A 75 4.15 9.96 -4.01
CA PHE A 75 5.19 8.99 -3.65
C PHE A 75 6.12 8.63 -4.81
N VAL A 76 5.59 8.53 -6.05
CA VAL A 76 6.42 8.33 -7.24
C VAL A 76 7.33 9.53 -7.48
N ILE A 77 6.82 10.76 -7.35
CA ILE A 77 7.62 11.99 -7.51
C ILE A 77 8.73 12.05 -6.44
N ILE A 78 8.44 11.73 -5.18
CA ILE A 78 9.45 11.68 -4.11
C ILE A 78 10.57 10.70 -4.48
N ASN A 79 10.24 9.55 -5.05
CA ASN A 79 11.24 8.58 -5.51
C ASN A 79 12.13 9.12 -6.63
N LEU A 80 11.57 9.88 -7.55
CA LEU A 80 12.34 10.50 -8.63
C LEU A 80 13.26 11.63 -8.13
N MET A 81 12.82 12.36 -7.09
CA MET A 81 13.58 13.49 -6.54
C MET A 81 14.67 13.06 -5.54
N LYS A 82 14.61 11.85 -5.01
CA LYS A 82 15.52 11.33 -3.97
C LYS A 82 16.12 9.98 -4.39
N PRO A 83 17.04 9.94 -5.36
CA PRO A 83 17.66 8.70 -5.83
C PRO A 83 18.49 7.99 -4.74
N GLU A 84 18.98 8.71 -3.74
CA GLU A 84 19.75 8.16 -2.62
C GLU A 84 18.98 7.15 -1.76
N ILE A 85 17.64 7.17 -1.80
CA ILE A 85 16.81 6.19 -1.08
C ILE A 85 16.80 4.79 -1.72
N HIS A 86 17.48 4.63 -2.84
CA HIS A 86 17.69 3.35 -3.51
C HIS A 86 19.05 2.70 -3.16
N ASP A 87 19.74 3.17 -2.12
CA ASP A 87 21.01 2.61 -1.68
C ASP A 87 20.90 1.12 -1.35
N GLN A 88 21.90 0.36 -1.79
CA GLN A 88 21.87 -1.11 -1.81
C GLN A 88 22.44 -1.77 -0.55
N SER A 89 22.76 -1.01 0.48
CA SER A 89 23.26 -1.55 1.74
C SER A 89 22.18 -2.40 2.43
N LEU A 90 22.36 -3.72 2.44
CA LEU A 90 21.37 -4.67 2.93
C LEU A 90 21.67 -5.09 4.36
N MET A 91 20.74 -4.80 5.26
CA MET A 91 20.72 -5.43 6.58
C MET A 91 20.42 -6.93 6.43
N PRO A 92 21.17 -7.85 7.08
CA PRO A 92 20.93 -9.28 7.01
C PRO A 92 19.48 -9.70 7.35
N ALA A 93 18.84 -8.99 8.28
CA ALA A 93 17.46 -9.21 8.67
C ALA A 93 16.44 -9.11 7.52
N LEU A 94 16.75 -8.36 6.43
CA LEU A 94 15.86 -8.19 5.28
C LEU A 94 15.96 -9.32 4.26
N GLN A 95 16.77 -10.36 4.51
CA GLN A 95 16.98 -11.47 3.60
C GLN A 95 16.01 -12.65 3.82
N SER A 96 15.20 -12.60 4.89
CA SER A 96 14.21 -13.62 5.20
C SER A 96 13.12 -13.74 4.11
N VAL A 97 12.71 -14.97 3.83
CA VAL A 97 11.58 -15.27 2.91
C VAL A 97 10.27 -14.66 3.43
N TRP A 98 10.08 -14.58 4.75
CA TRP A 98 8.89 -14.03 5.40
C TRP A 98 8.79 -12.50 5.33
N PHE A 99 9.92 -11.81 5.12
CA PHE A 99 9.95 -10.36 4.98
C PHE A 99 9.07 -9.86 3.84
N ILE A 100 9.13 -10.51 2.67
CA ILE A 100 8.40 -10.11 1.47
C ILE A 100 6.89 -10.12 1.67
N PRO A 101 6.27 -11.26 2.06
CA PRO A 101 4.82 -11.31 2.27
C PRO A 101 4.38 -10.42 3.42
N HIS A 102 5.16 -10.32 4.51
CA HIS A 102 4.89 -9.40 5.61
C HIS A 102 4.75 -7.95 5.14
N VAL A 103 5.77 -7.41 4.48
CA VAL A 103 5.77 -6.02 4.03
C VAL A 103 4.69 -5.77 2.98
N THR A 104 4.50 -6.70 2.05
CA THR A 104 3.49 -6.58 0.98
C THR A 104 2.08 -6.50 1.55
N VAL A 105 1.74 -7.38 2.49
CA VAL A 105 0.43 -7.40 3.14
C VAL A 105 0.22 -6.15 3.99
N TYR A 106 1.23 -5.68 4.71
CA TYR A 106 1.16 -4.42 5.46
C TYR A 106 0.94 -3.21 4.56
N MET A 107 1.68 -3.09 3.45
CA MET A 107 1.50 -1.98 2.51
C MET A 107 0.08 -1.94 1.94
N PHE A 108 -0.49 -3.10 1.61
CA PHE A 108 -1.87 -3.20 1.18
C PHE A 108 -2.85 -2.78 2.29
N SER A 109 -2.67 -3.31 3.50
CA SER A 109 -3.49 -2.95 4.68
C SER A 109 -3.47 -1.43 4.93
N TYR A 110 -2.30 -0.81 4.98
CA TYR A 110 -2.17 0.64 5.19
C TYR A 110 -2.85 1.45 4.08
N SER A 111 -2.81 0.97 2.84
CA SER A 111 -3.49 1.63 1.73
C SER A 111 -5.02 1.59 1.89
N VAL A 112 -5.57 0.45 2.31
CA VAL A 112 -7.01 0.29 2.60
C VAL A 112 -7.43 1.15 3.80
N LEU A 113 -6.67 1.12 4.89
CA LEU A 113 -6.92 1.94 6.08
C LEU A 113 -6.78 3.44 5.79
N GLY A 114 -5.86 3.83 4.91
CA GLY A 114 -5.75 5.20 4.43
C GLY A 114 -7.00 5.67 3.68
N CYS A 115 -7.57 4.82 2.83
CA CYS A 115 -8.86 5.08 2.19
C CYS A 115 -10.00 5.17 3.23
N ALA A 116 -10.04 4.27 4.23
CA ALA A 116 -11.02 4.29 5.31
C ALA A 116 -10.96 5.60 6.10
N PHE A 117 -9.76 6.03 6.48
CA PHE A 117 -9.53 7.29 7.21
C PHE A 117 -10.10 8.50 6.46
N ILE A 118 -9.78 8.64 5.18
CA ILE A 118 -10.25 9.78 4.38
C ILE A 118 -11.76 9.73 4.17
N ILE A 119 -12.35 8.53 4.02
CA ILE A 119 -13.81 8.38 3.93
C ILE A 119 -14.47 8.75 5.24
N ALA A 120 -13.96 8.28 6.38
CA ALA A 120 -14.47 8.63 7.71
C ALA A 120 -14.40 10.14 7.96
N LEU A 121 -13.25 10.75 7.65
CA LEU A 121 -13.06 12.20 7.76
C LEU A 121 -14.08 12.99 6.90
N THR A 122 -14.30 12.53 5.67
CA THR A 122 -15.31 13.15 4.78
C THR A 122 -16.72 12.97 5.32
N GLY A 123 -17.02 11.81 5.91
CA GLY A 123 -18.31 11.53 6.56
C GLY A 123 -18.57 12.46 7.74
N LEU A 124 -17.54 12.71 8.55
CA LEU A 124 -17.62 13.62 9.68
C LEU A 124 -17.95 15.04 9.23
N PHE A 125 -17.27 15.57 8.21
CA PHE A 125 -17.52 16.93 7.70
C PHE A 125 -18.85 17.07 6.95
N ARG A 126 -19.31 16.01 6.30
CA ARG A 126 -20.57 16.03 5.53
C ARG A 126 -21.79 15.55 6.30
N HIS A 127 -21.60 15.08 7.53
CA HIS A 127 -22.66 14.53 8.40
C HIS A 127 -23.51 13.46 7.70
N LYS A 128 -22.84 12.52 6.96
CA LYS A 128 -23.51 11.44 6.22
C LYS A 128 -23.09 10.09 6.76
N GLU A 129 -24.02 9.35 7.34
CA GLU A 129 -23.79 8.01 7.91
C GLU A 129 -23.33 6.99 6.86
N GLU A 130 -23.74 7.14 5.60
CA GLU A 130 -23.30 6.25 4.51
C GLU A 130 -21.77 6.16 4.38
N TYR A 131 -21.06 7.30 4.60
CA TYR A 131 -19.60 7.30 4.60
C TYR A 131 -19.02 6.54 5.79
N LEU A 132 -19.64 6.58 6.95
CA LEU A 132 -19.21 5.86 8.14
C LEU A 132 -19.34 4.35 7.91
N HIS A 133 -20.47 3.87 7.39
CA HIS A 133 -20.63 2.46 7.02
C HIS A 133 -19.59 1.98 6.01
N THR A 134 -19.26 2.83 5.04
CA THR A 134 -18.20 2.49 4.06
C THR A 134 -16.83 2.43 4.72
N ALA A 135 -16.53 3.37 5.61
CA ALA A 135 -15.30 3.39 6.38
C ALA A 135 -15.16 2.13 7.25
N ASP A 136 -16.24 1.72 7.94
CA ASP A 136 -16.25 0.49 8.77
C ASP A 136 -15.90 -0.74 7.94
N ASN A 137 -16.51 -0.92 6.78
CA ASN A 137 -16.20 -2.06 5.90
C ASN A 137 -14.73 -2.08 5.47
N LEU A 138 -14.15 -0.91 5.18
CA LEU A 138 -12.74 -0.79 4.84
C LEU A 138 -11.83 -1.02 6.06
N VAL A 139 -12.25 -0.58 7.24
CA VAL A 139 -11.52 -0.86 8.49
C VAL A 139 -11.49 -2.35 8.77
N TYR A 140 -12.62 -3.06 8.65
CA TYR A 140 -12.63 -4.53 8.82
C TYR A 140 -11.68 -5.22 7.86
N ALA A 141 -11.71 -4.87 6.58
CA ALA A 141 -10.78 -5.41 5.60
C ALA A 141 -9.33 -5.05 5.93
N GLY A 142 -9.05 -3.78 6.22
CA GLY A 142 -7.71 -3.30 6.55
C GLY A 142 -7.13 -3.98 7.78
N VAL A 143 -7.92 -4.10 8.86
CA VAL A 143 -7.50 -4.78 10.11
C VAL A 143 -7.28 -6.27 9.88
N ALA A 144 -8.10 -6.94 9.05
CA ALA A 144 -7.88 -8.34 8.71
C ALA A 144 -6.51 -8.54 8.02
N PHE A 145 -6.19 -7.73 7.02
CA PHE A 145 -4.87 -7.77 6.37
C PHE A 145 -3.74 -7.35 7.33
N LEU A 146 -3.97 -6.38 8.22
CA LEU A 146 -3.00 -5.97 9.23
C LEU A 146 -2.66 -7.15 10.15
N SER A 147 -3.67 -7.89 10.60
CA SER A 147 -3.49 -9.06 11.48
C SER A 147 -2.71 -10.17 10.78
N ILE A 148 -3.02 -10.46 9.51
CA ILE A 148 -2.25 -11.41 8.70
C ILE A 148 -0.80 -10.93 8.56
N GLY A 149 -0.60 -9.66 8.26
CA GLY A 149 0.73 -9.06 8.17
C GLY A 149 1.52 -9.16 9.46
N MET A 150 0.87 -8.97 10.62
CA MET A 150 1.48 -9.12 11.94
C MET A 150 1.93 -10.56 12.20
N LEU A 151 1.12 -11.57 11.85
CA LEU A 151 1.50 -12.97 11.95
C LEU A 151 2.72 -13.30 11.07
N LEU A 152 2.73 -12.82 9.82
CA LEU A 152 3.87 -12.98 8.92
C LEU A 152 5.12 -12.26 9.45
N GLY A 153 4.94 -11.10 10.08
CA GLY A 153 6.00 -10.35 10.74
C GLY A 153 6.61 -11.08 11.92
N SER A 154 5.80 -11.80 12.71
CA SER A 154 6.33 -12.61 13.82
C SER A 154 7.19 -13.78 13.32
N LEU A 155 6.81 -14.41 12.20
CA LEU A 155 7.63 -15.44 11.55
C LEU A 155 8.95 -14.86 11.02
N TRP A 156 8.88 -13.68 10.41
CA TRP A 156 10.08 -12.95 10.00
C TRP A 156 10.97 -12.59 11.20
N ALA A 157 10.40 -12.08 12.28
CA ALA A 157 11.13 -11.74 13.50
C ALA A 157 11.83 -12.96 14.11
N LYS A 158 11.17 -14.12 14.15
CA LYS A 158 11.75 -15.38 14.61
C LYS A 158 12.98 -15.78 13.80
N GLU A 159 12.92 -15.63 12.49
CA GLU A 159 14.04 -15.97 11.60
C GLU A 159 15.19 -14.96 11.71
N ALA A 160 14.86 -13.65 11.79
CA ALA A 160 15.84 -12.58 11.78
C ALA A 160 16.53 -12.37 13.14
N TRP A 161 15.81 -12.54 14.25
CA TRP A 161 16.26 -12.19 15.61
C TRP A 161 16.12 -13.33 16.63
N GLY A 162 15.58 -14.48 16.26
CA GLY A 162 15.44 -15.65 17.11
C GLY A 162 14.18 -15.67 17.98
N ASN A 163 13.42 -14.58 18.08
CA ASN A 163 12.18 -14.46 18.85
C ASN A 163 11.02 -14.02 17.96
N TYR A 164 9.80 -14.50 18.27
CA TYR A 164 8.60 -14.08 17.53
C TYR A 164 8.18 -12.64 17.87
N TRP A 165 8.48 -12.19 19.10
CA TRP A 165 8.10 -10.90 19.63
C TRP A 165 9.04 -10.49 20.76
N SER A 166 9.52 -9.27 20.79
CA SER A 166 10.48 -8.79 21.79
C SER A 166 10.08 -7.50 22.51
N TRP A 167 8.87 -6.99 22.26
CA TRP A 167 8.40 -5.71 22.80
C TRP A 167 9.31 -4.53 22.46
N ASP A 168 9.93 -4.56 21.29
CA ASP A 168 10.68 -3.43 20.75
C ASP A 168 9.68 -2.30 20.40
N PRO A 169 10.03 -1.00 20.60
CA PRO A 169 9.18 0.13 20.21
C PRO A 169 8.68 0.14 18.76
N LYS A 170 9.21 -0.72 17.90
CA LYS A 170 8.76 -0.89 16.49
C LYS A 170 7.73 -1.99 16.31
N GLU A 171 7.50 -2.84 17.29
CA GLU A 171 6.49 -3.89 17.30
C GLU A 171 5.17 -3.37 17.87
#